data_8ea98823634aba9bdf6885ebf329f0e9
#
_entry.id   8ea98823634aba9bdf6885ebf329f0e9
#
_cell.length_a   1.000
_cell.length_b   1.000
_cell.length_c   1.000
_cell.angle_alpha   90.00
_cell.angle_beta   90.00
_cell.angle_gamma   90.00
#
_symmetry.space_group_name_H-M   'P 1'
#
loop_
_entity.id
_entity.type
_entity.pdbx_description
1 polymer ?
#
loop_
_entity_poly.entity_id
_entity_poly.type
_entity_poly.pdbx_seq_one_letter_code
_entity_poly.pdbx_strand_id
1 'polypeptide(L)'
;IKEAARQIVYLESLTDYKIGTTINVGSIKGGGKLNVVPDFAKFGVNVRVSTKKEQKRIDQLIKNLSPYENGIKLKVSGGINRPPMNKSEATEELFEIAQDVAADLDLGELEQAYVGGGSDGNFTASLGIPTLDGLGAVGEGIHAKNEHILASEIPNRSALLCRLLTVL
;
A
#
# COMPACT_ATOMS: atom_id res chain seq x y z
N ILE A 1 24.07 13.12 -9.29
CA ILE A 1 22.85 13.87 -8.94
C ILE A 1 21.98 14.09 -10.18
N LYS A 2 22.53 14.62 -11.29
CA LYS A 2 21.77 14.89 -12.52
C LYS A 2 21.02 13.64 -13.04
N GLU A 3 21.69 12.49 -13.06
CA GLU A 3 21.09 11.22 -13.42
C GLU A 3 19.94 10.84 -12.46
N ALA A 4 20.18 10.92 -11.15
CA ALA A 4 19.16 10.65 -10.16
C ALA A 4 17.91 11.54 -10.33
N ALA A 5 18.11 12.83 -10.60
CA ALA A 5 17.00 13.76 -10.85
C ALA A 5 16.14 13.33 -12.08
N ARG A 6 16.80 12.91 -13.18
CA ARG A 6 16.09 12.42 -14.37
C ARG A 6 15.31 11.14 -14.10
N GLN A 7 15.92 10.20 -13.39
CA GLN A 7 15.26 8.95 -13.01
C GLN A 7 14.06 9.21 -12.09
N ILE A 8 14.18 10.16 -11.15
CA ILE A 8 13.09 10.55 -10.26
C ILE A 8 11.92 11.12 -11.07
N VAL A 9 12.17 12.09 -11.95
CA VAL A 9 11.13 12.70 -12.79
C VAL A 9 10.44 11.63 -13.65
N TYR A 10 11.21 10.72 -14.24
CA TYR A 10 10.64 9.61 -15.01
C TYR A 10 9.76 8.70 -14.14
N LEU A 11 10.26 8.27 -12.99
CA LEU A 11 9.50 7.36 -12.12
C LEU A 11 8.21 8.00 -11.61
N GLU A 12 8.25 9.25 -11.18
CA GLU A 12 7.05 9.95 -10.71
C GLU A 12 6.03 10.20 -11.83
N SER A 13 6.50 10.34 -13.09
CA SER A 13 5.61 10.46 -14.25
C SER A 13 4.79 9.21 -14.55
N LEU A 14 5.15 8.06 -13.97
CA LEU A 14 4.38 6.81 -14.08
C LEU A 14 3.17 6.76 -13.14
N THR A 15 2.97 7.77 -12.29
CA THR A 15 1.79 7.91 -11.45
C THR A 15 0.55 8.06 -12.31
N ASP A 16 -0.46 7.20 -12.08
CA ASP A 16 -1.76 7.27 -12.71
C ASP A 16 -2.85 6.96 -11.67
N TYR A 17 -3.49 8.01 -11.18
CA TYR A 17 -4.54 7.91 -10.18
C TYR A 17 -5.78 7.17 -10.70
N LYS A 18 -6.02 7.14 -12.03
CA LYS A 18 -7.19 6.47 -12.62
C LYS A 18 -7.12 4.95 -12.48
N ILE A 19 -5.91 4.41 -12.53
CA ILE A 19 -5.67 2.96 -12.36
C ILE A 19 -5.12 2.62 -10.97
N GLY A 20 -5.04 3.61 -10.08
CA GLY A 20 -4.60 3.42 -8.69
C GLY A 20 -3.09 3.17 -8.56
N THR A 21 -2.28 3.69 -9.48
CA THR A 21 -0.82 3.66 -9.40
C THR A 21 -0.29 4.98 -8.86
N THR A 22 0.47 4.93 -7.77
CA THR A 22 1.18 6.10 -7.25
C THR A 22 2.63 5.77 -7.00
N ILE A 23 3.51 6.66 -7.42
CA ILE A 23 4.94 6.59 -7.19
C ILE A 23 5.39 7.86 -6.49
N ASN A 24 6.10 7.69 -5.39
CA ASN A 24 6.62 8.80 -4.61
C ASN A 24 8.10 8.56 -4.27
N VAL A 25 8.95 9.53 -4.55
CA VAL A 25 10.35 9.52 -4.14
C VAL A 25 10.47 10.26 -2.81
N GLY A 26 10.42 9.52 -1.71
CA GLY A 26 10.40 10.07 -0.36
C GLY A 26 11.76 10.46 0.21
N SER A 27 12.87 10.10 -0.44
CA SER A 27 14.21 10.45 0.03
C SER A 27 15.24 10.49 -1.09
N ILE A 28 16.20 11.41 -0.98
CA ILE A 28 17.37 11.48 -1.86
C ILE A 28 18.60 11.85 -1.06
N LYS A 29 19.74 11.21 -1.37
CA LYS A 29 21.07 11.53 -0.81
C LYS A 29 22.09 11.50 -1.92
N GLY A 30 23.03 12.44 -1.93
CA GLY A 30 24.13 12.48 -2.91
C GLY A 30 24.78 13.85 -2.96
N GLY A 31 25.98 13.88 -3.53
CA GLY A 31 26.79 15.08 -3.62
C GLY A 31 27.55 15.42 -2.33
N GLY A 32 28.39 16.43 -2.45
CA GLY A 32 29.22 16.92 -1.38
C GLY A 32 29.64 18.38 -1.65
N LYS A 33 30.82 18.58 -2.19
CA LYS A 33 31.31 19.94 -2.52
C LYS A 33 30.67 20.46 -3.80
N LEU A 34 30.37 21.76 -3.84
CA LEU A 34 29.70 22.41 -4.98
C LEU A 34 30.52 22.38 -6.28
N ASN A 35 31.82 22.35 -6.18
CA ASN A 35 32.79 22.39 -7.30
C ASN A 35 33.29 20.99 -7.70
N VAL A 36 32.67 19.91 -7.22
CA VAL A 36 33.05 18.52 -7.52
C VAL A 36 31.83 17.79 -8.13
N VAL A 37 32.05 17.09 -9.24
CA VAL A 37 31.02 16.22 -9.82
C VAL A 37 30.78 15.05 -8.88
N PRO A 38 29.52 14.85 -8.41
CA PRO A 38 29.21 13.75 -7.50
C PRO A 38 29.43 12.39 -8.14
N ASP A 39 30.12 11.52 -7.45
CA ASP A 39 30.35 10.12 -7.82
C ASP A 39 29.19 9.19 -7.46
N PHE A 40 28.34 9.62 -6.52
CA PHE A 40 27.25 8.81 -6.00
C PHE A 40 25.99 9.63 -5.72
N ALA A 41 24.83 9.04 -6.00
CA ALA A 41 23.53 9.46 -5.49
C ALA A 41 22.64 8.25 -5.26
N LYS A 42 21.77 8.32 -4.25
CA LYS A 42 20.78 7.29 -3.90
C LYS A 42 19.46 7.96 -3.58
N PHE A 43 18.37 7.37 -4.03
CA PHE A 43 17.01 7.79 -3.67
C PHE A 43 16.13 6.58 -3.34
N GLY A 44 15.12 6.78 -2.52
CA GLY A 44 14.15 5.79 -2.12
C GLY A 44 12.81 6.03 -2.78
N VAL A 45 12.25 4.99 -3.39
CA VAL A 45 10.99 5.03 -4.11
C VAL A 45 9.96 4.20 -3.37
N ASN A 46 8.80 4.78 -3.10
CA ASN A 46 7.60 4.08 -2.63
C ASN A 46 6.63 3.95 -3.81
N VAL A 47 6.13 2.73 -4.03
CA VAL A 47 5.17 2.43 -5.09
C VAL A 47 3.93 1.80 -4.47
N ARG A 48 2.76 2.30 -4.87
CA ARG A 48 1.46 1.68 -4.55
C ARG A 48 0.73 1.39 -5.85
N VAL A 49 0.13 0.21 -5.93
CA VAL A 49 -0.60 -0.25 -7.12
C VAL A 49 -1.85 -1.01 -6.69
N SER A 50 -2.92 -0.89 -7.47
CA SER A 50 -4.21 -1.51 -7.16
C SER A 50 -4.35 -2.93 -7.70
N THR A 51 -3.53 -3.37 -8.66
CA THR A 51 -3.68 -4.69 -9.29
C THR A 51 -2.35 -5.44 -9.44
N LYS A 52 -2.43 -6.78 -9.44
CA LYS A 52 -1.26 -7.65 -9.73
C LYS A 52 -0.65 -7.40 -11.12
N LYS A 53 -1.48 -7.00 -12.10
CA LYS A 53 -1.01 -6.66 -13.45
C LYS A 53 -0.14 -5.40 -13.43
N GLU A 54 -0.63 -4.38 -12.75
CA GLU A 54 0.06 -3.11 -12.61
C GLU A 54 1.34 -3.25 -11.77
N GLN A 55 1.28 -4.06 -10.70
CA GLN A 55 2.45 -4.42 -9.90
C GLN A 55 3.59 -5.00 -10.77
N LYS A 56 3.27 -5.97 -11.63
CA LYS A 56 4.26 -6.56 -12.54
C LYS A 56 4.80 -5.54 -13.54
N ARG A 57 3.93 -4.68 -14.09
CA ARG A 57 4.33 -3.64 -15.04
C ARG A 57 5.34 -2.67 -14.42
N ILE A 58 5.02 -2.13 -13.25
CA ILE A 58 5.89 -1.16 -12.57
C ILE A 58 7.18 -1.81 -12.08
N ASP A 59 7.12 -3.02 -11.50
CA ASP A 59 8.30 -3.77 -11.07
C ASP A 59 9.27 -4.00 -12.24
N GLN A 60 8.76 -4.37 -13.41
CA GLN A 60 9.58 -4.55 -14.62
C GLN A 60 10.18 -3.22 -15.10
N LEU A 61 9.41 -2.13 -15.10
CA LEU A 61 9.92 -0.82 -15.50
C LEU A 61 11.06 -0.36 -14.58
N ILE A 62 10.90 -0.52 -13.27
CA ILE A 62 11.93 -0.15 -12.29
C ILE A 62 13.18 -1.03 -12.44
N LYS A 63 13.04 -2.33 -12.60
CA LYS A 63 14.16 -3.27 -12.76
C LYS A 63 14.93 -3.06 -14.05
N ASN A 64 14.27 -2.59 -15.11
CA ASN A 64 14.85 -2.35 -16.42
C ASN A 64 15.29 -0.90 -16.65
N LEU A 65 15.37 -0.09 -15.60
CA LEU A 65 15.89 1.27 -15.71
C LEU A 65 17.29 1.27 -16.33
N SER A 66 17.49 2.14 -17.30
CA SER A 66 18.79 2.34 -17.95
C SER A 66 19.28 3.76 -17.70
N PRO A 67 20.58 3.99 -17.61
CA PRO A 67 21.13 5.32 -17.44
C PRO A 67 20.89 6.18 -18.71
N TYR A 68 20.61 7.46 -18.49
CA TYR A 68 20.51 8.45 -19.56
C TYR A 68 21.87 8.88 -20.11
N GLU A 69 22.92 8.73 -19.31
CA GLU A 69 24.27 9.14 -19.68
C GLU A 69 25.25 7.97 -19.65
N ASN A 70 26.17 7.94 -20.60
CA ASN A 70 27.23 6.95 -20.65
C ASN A 70 28.16 7.06 -19.42
N GLY A 71 28.66 5.92 -18.94
CA GLY A 71 29.58 5.86 -17.80
C GLY A 71 28.88 5.82 -16.43
N ILE A 72 27.55 5.96 -16.37
CA ILE A 72 26.78 5.81 -15.14
C ILE A 72 26.36 4.35 -14.95
N LYS A 73 26.47 3.86 -13.73
CA LYS A 73 25.97 2.55 -13.32
C LYS A 73 24.76 2.73 -12.42
N LEU A 74 23.62 2.16 -12.80
CA LEU A 74 22.44 2.08 -11.95
C LEU A 74 22.46 0.76 -11.18
N LYS A 75 22.11 0.84 -9.90
CA LYS A 75 21.85 -0.33 -9.07
C LYS A 75 20.47 -0.19 -8.47
N VAL A 76 19.55 -1.02 -8.90
CA VAL A 76 18.21 -1.12 -8.33
C VAL A 76 18.23 -2.20 -7.24
N SER A 77 17.63 -1.90 -6.09
CA SER A 77 17.48 -2.86 -4.99
C SER A 77 16.13 -2.66 -4.32
N GLY A 78 15.59 -3.72 -3.72
CA GLY A 78 14.25 -3.75 -3.17
C GLY A 78 13.35 -4.62 -4.02
N GLY A 79 12.05 -4.45 -3.85
CA GLY A 79 11.03 -5.23 -4.57
C GLY A 79 9.67 -5.07 -3.91
N ILE A 80 8.78 -6.00 -4.25
CA ILE A 80 7.42 -6.03 -3.73
C ILE A 80 7.45 -6.32 -2.23
N ASN A 81 6.97 -5.37 -1.45
CA ASN A 81 6.82 -5.51 0.00
C ASN A 81 5.50 -6.18 0.33
N ARG A 82 4.38 -5.58 -0.12
CA ARG A 82 3.04 -6.15 0.03
C ARG A 82 2.35 -6.19 -1.33
N PRO A 83 1.81 -7.35 -1.76
CA PRO A 83 1.01 -7.43 -2.97
C PRO A 83 -0.33 -6.71 -2.78
N PRO A 84 -1.01 -6.26 -3.86
CA PRO A 84 -2.35 -5.67 -3.74
C PRO A 84 -3.35 -6.71 -3.20
N MET A 85 -4.22 -6.25 -2.29
CA MET A 85 -5.37 -7.00 -1.80
C MET A 85 -6.57 -6.65 -2.68
N ASN A 86 -6.94 -7.54 -3.56
CA ASN A 86 -8.09 -7.36 -4.42
C ASN A 86 -9.30 -8.09 -3.86
N LYS A 87 -10.48 -7.47 -3.99
CA LYS A 87 -11.75 -8.11 -3.71
C LYS A 87 -11.93 -9.34 -4.60
N SER A 88 -12.30 -10.45 -4.03
CA SER A 88 -12.67 -11.69 -4.71
C SER A 88 -14.11 -12.06 -4.36
N GLU A 89 -14.73 -12.95 -5.11
CA GLU A 89 -16.07 -13.48 -4.80
C GLU A 89 -16.11 -14.06 -3.38
N ALA A 90 -15.13 -14.88 -3.01
CA ALA A 90 -15.05 -15.45 -1.66
C ALA A 90 -14.80 -14.40 -0.55
N THR A 91 -14.16 -13.26 -0.87
CA THR A 91 -14.07 -12.15 0.08
C THR A 91 -15.39 -11.41 0.22
N GLU A 92 -16.20 -11.36 -0.85
CA GLU A 92 -17.55 -10.81 -0.79
C GLU A 92 -18.45 -11.65 0.09
N GLU A 93 -18.49 -12.98 -0.10
CA GLU A 93 -19.22 -13.92 0.76
C GLU A 93 -18.84 -13.75 2.24
N LEU A 94 -17.53 -13.60 2.52
CA LEU A 94 -17.06 -13.36 3.88
C LEU A 94 -17.51 -12.00 4.43
N PHE A 95 -17.65 -10.99 3.57
CA PHE A 95 -18.15 -9.68 3.97
C PHE A 95 -19.67 -9.73 4.26
N GLU A 96 -20.45 -10.48 3.47
CA GLU A 96 -21.88 -10.71 3.73
C GLU A 96 -22.10 -11.35 5.11
N ILE A 97 -21.30 -12.36 5.46
CA ILE A 97 -21.34 -12.95 6.82
C ILE A 97 -21.05 -11.88 7.89
N ALA A 98 -20.09 -10.99 7.63
CA ALA A 98 -19.79 -9.93 8.58
C ALA A 98 -20.93 -8.91 8.73
N GLN A 99 -21.65 -8.60 7.65
CA GLN A 99 -22.83 -7.74 7.68
C GLN A 99 -23.97 -8.39 8.49
N ASP A 100 -24.23 -9.69 8.28
CA ASP A 100 -25.24 -10.43 9.04
C ASP A 100 -24.90 -10.43 10.54
N VAL A 101 -23.66 -10.68 10.89
CA VAL A 101 -23.19 -10.61 12.29
C VAL A 101 -23.34 -9.22 12.88
N ALA A 102 -23.04 -8.18 12.12
CA ALA A 102 -23.20 -6.80 12.59
C ALA A 102 -24.66 -6.45 12.81
N ALA A 103 -25.55 -6.91 11.94
CA ALA A 103 -27.00 -6.74 12.07
C ALA A 103 -27.54 -7.47 13.32
N ASP A 104 -27.12 -8.71 13.57
CA ASP A 104 -27.49 -9.50 14.75
C ASP A 104 -27.07 -8.81 16.07
N LEU A 105 -25.98 -8.05 16.02
CA LEU A 105 -25.42 -7.33 17.16
C LEU A 105 -25.91 -5.85 17.27
N ASP A 106 -26.80 -5.42 16.37
CA ASP A 106 -27.31 -4.04 16.28
C ASP A 106 -26.16 -2.98 16.16
N LEU A 107 -25.12 -3.32 15.40
CA LEU A 107 -23.95 -2.46 15.22
C LEU A 107 -24.06 -1.48 14.03
N GLY A 108 -25.21 -1.48 13.35
CA GLY A 108 -25.42 -0.72 12.11
C GLY A 108 -24.83 -1.40 10.87
N GLU A 109 -24.89 -0.69 9.75
CA GLU A 109 -24.41 -1.19 8.47
C GLU A 109 -22.90 -1.13 8.37
N LEU A 110 -22.26 -2.23 7.94
CA LEU A 110 -20.84 -2.26 7.59
C LEU A 110 -20.66 -1.80 6.15
N GLU A 111 -19.79 -0.83 5.95
CA GLU A 111 -19.43 -0.34 4.62
C GLU A 111 -18.12 -0.96 4.13
N GLN A 112 -17.97 -1.03 2.81
CA GLN A 112 -16.73 -1.42 2.15
C GLN A 112 -15.96 -0.17 1.73
N ALA A 113 -14.63 -0.18 1.93
CA ALA A 113 -13.77 0.88 1.48
C ALA A 113 -12.54 0.33 0.75
N TYR A 114 -12.10 1.04 -0.27
CA TYR A 114 -10.81 0.81 -0.90
C TYR A 114 -9.79 1.77 -0.29
N VAL A 115 -8.76 1.23 0.34
CA VAL A 115 -7.70 2.01 0.99
C VAL A 115 -6.34 1.75 0.35
N GLY A 116 -5.54 2.80 0.21
CA GLY A 116 -4.18 2.69 -0.33
C GLY A 116 -3.13 2.22 0.69
N GLY A 117 -3.52 1.99 1.94
CA GLY A 117 -2.67 1.43 2.99
C GLY A 117 -2.43 -0.06 2.78
N GLY A 118 -1.32 -0.57 3.30
CA GLY A 118 -1.05 -2.00 3.31
C GLY A 118 -1.21 -2.58 4.71
N SER A 119 -1.78 -3.78 4.79
CA SER A 119 -1.90 -4.57 6.01
C SER A 119 -1.31 -5.98 5.82
N ASP A 120 -1.32 -6.79 6.86
CA ASP A 120 -0.89 -8.18 6.75
C ASP A 120 -1.92 -9.03 5.97
N GLY A 121 -3.17 -8.59 5.89
CA GLY A 121 -4.21 -9.17 5.03
C GLY A 121 -3.84 -9.19 3.53
N ASN A 122 -2.94 -8.32 3.09
CA ASN A 122 -2.40 -8.36 1.73
C ASN A 122 -1.68 -9.70 1.43
N PHE A 123 -1.01 -10.31 2.42
CA PHE A 123 -0.30 -11.59 2.21
C PHE A 123 -1.28 -12.74 2.04
N THR A 124 -2.26 -12.86 2.93
CA THR A 124 -3.29 -13.92 2.87
C THR A 124 -4.12 -13.81 1.59
N ALA A 125 -4.61 -12.62 1.27
CA ALA A 125 -5.37 -12.36 0.04
C ALA A 125 -4.55 -12.66 -1.23
N SER A 126 -3.25 -12.39 -1.22
CA SER A 126 -2.38 -12.70 -2.37
C SER A 126 -2.25 -14.20 -2.66
N LEU A 127 -2.41 -15.03 -1.64
CA LEU A 127 -2.43 -16.49 -1.71
C LEU A 127 -3.80 -17.07 -2.09
N GLY A 128 -4.80 -16.20 -2.30
CA GLY A 128 -6.17 -16.60 -2.64
C GLY A 128 -7.03 -16.96 -1.43
N ILE A 129 -6.56 -16.67 -0.22
CA ILE A 129 -7.34 -16.88 1.01
C ILE A 129 -8.31 -15.70 1.16
N PRO A 130 -9.64 -15.95 1.32
CA PRO A 130 -10.60 -14.90 1.61
C PRO A 130 -10.18 -14.12 2.85
N THR A 131 -10.13 -12.80 2.75
CA THR A 131 -9.58 -11.99 3.83
C THR A 131 -10.38 -10.70 3.97
N LEU A 132 -10.86 -10.42 5.18
CA LEU A 132 -11.36 -9.10 5.57
C LEU A 132 -10.27 -8.34 6.33
N ASP A 133 -10.22 -7.05 6.08
CA ASP A 133 -9.34 -6.11 6.77
C ASP A 133 -10.18 -4.96 7.35
N GLY A 134 -9.59 -4.11 8.18
CA GLY A 134 -10.28 -2.97 8.77
C GLY A 134 -11.23 -3.33 9.90
N LEU A 135 -11.15 -4.53 10.48
CA LEU A 135 -12.00 -4.97 11.60
C LEU A 135 -11.52 -4.48 12.98
N GLY A 136 -10.42 -3.74 13.04
CA GLY A 136 -9.86 -3.20 14.27
C GLY A 136 -10.64 -1.99 14.82
N ALA A 137 -9.96 -1.19 15.63
CA ALA A 137 -10.54 -0.01 16.29
C ALA A 137 -11.06 1.03 15.30
N VAL A 138 -12.14 1.70 15.67
CA VAL A 138 -12.65 2.89 14.96
C VAL A 138 -11.90 4.11 15.49
N GLY A 139 -11.45 4.98 14.58
CA GLY A 139 -10.71 6.18 14.93
C GLY A 139 -10.29 6.97 13.72
N GLU A 140 -9.55 8.03 13.96
CA GLU A 140 -9.09 8.95 12.91
C GLU A 140 -7.63 9.37 13.10
N GLY A 141 -7.10 10.06 12.09
CA GLY A 141 -5.78 10.68 12.17
C GLY A 141 -4.62 9.71 12.03
N ILE A 142 -4.77 8.59 11.33
CA ILE A 142 -3.71 7.60 11.11
C ILE A 142 -2.42 8.29 10.65
N HIS A 143 -1.31 8.06 11.38
CA HIS A 143 0.00 8.68 11.18
C HIS A 143 0.07 10.19 11.44
N ALA A 144 -0.98 10.81 11.97
CA ALA A 144 -0.97 12.21 12.37
C ALA A 144 -0.74 12.37 13.89
N LYS A 145 -0.41 13.60 14.33
CA LYS A 145 -0.18 13.87 15.77
C LYS A 145 -1.45 13.72 16.63
N ASN A 146 -2.61 13.80 16.01
CA ASN A 146 -3.92 13.64 16.62
C ASN A 146 -4.53 12.26 16.38
N GLU A 147 -3.74 11.27 16.04
CA GLU A 147 -4.20 9.89 15.90
C GLU A 147 -4.87 9.42 17.20
N HIS A 148 -6.08 8.91 17.07
CA HIS A 148 -6.88 8.46 18.20
C HIS A 148 -7.87 7.37 17.81
N ILE A 149 -8.35 6.64 18.81
CA ILE A 149 -9.46 5.69 18.69
C ILE A 149 -10.64 6.14 19.53
N LEU A 150 -11.84 5.75 19.13
CA LEU A 150 -13.07 5.97 19.86
C LEU A 150 -13.25 4.84 20.91
N ALA A 151 -13.02 5.16 22.17
CA ALA A 151 -13.12 4.17 23.25
C ALA A 151 -14.52 3.56 23.36
N SER A 152 -15.59 4.30 23.00
CA SER A 152 -16.97 3.82 22.94
C SER A 152 -17.18 2.68 21.94
N GLU A 153 -16.36 2.60 20.88
CA GLU A 153 -16.49 1.59 19.83
C GLU A 153 -15.73 0.30 20.12
N ILE A 154 -14.85 0.29 21.13
CA ILE A 154 -14.06 -0.92 21.46
C ILE A 154 -14.95 -2.12 21.79
N PRO A 155 -16.01 -2.01 22.63
CA PRO A 155 -16.89 -3.15 22.90
C PRO A 155 -17.59 -3.69 21.65
N ASN A 156 -18.09 -2.80 20.78
CA ASN A 156 -18.77 -3.12 19.54
C ASN A 156 -17.85 -3.90 18.58
N ARG A 157 -16.65 -3.40 18.36
CA ARG A 157 -15.65 -4.05 17.47
C ARG A 157 -15.19 -5.39 18.05
N SER A 158 -15.04 -5.48 19.37
CA SER A 158 -14.70 -6.75 20.04
C SER A 158 -15.81 -7.79 19.90
N ALA A 159 -17.06 -7.39 20.09
CA ALA A 159 -18.23 -8.27 19.93
C ALA A 159 -18.33 -8.79 18.49
N LEU A 160 -18.16 -7.91 17.48
CA LEU A 160 -18.12 -8.27 16.07
C LEU A 160 -17.07 -9.36 15.80
N LEU A 161 -15.81 -9.11 16.23
CA LEU A 161 -14.72 -10.07 16.03
C LEU A 161 -14.98 -11.41 16.73
N CYS A 162 -15.41 -11.38 18.01
CA CYS A 162 -15.74 -12.60 18.74
C CYS A 162 -16.83 -13.40 18.05
N ARG A 163 -17.90 -12.74 17.55
CA ARG A 163 -18.99 -13.44 16.88
C ARG A 163 -18.54 -14.00 15.54
N LEU A 164 -17.78 -13.25 14.74
CA LEU A 164 -17.22 -13.75 13.48
C LEU A 164 -16.38 -15.01 13.69
N LEU A 165 -15.52 -15.06 14.70
CA LEU A 165 -14.70 -16.24 15.02
C LEU A 165 -15.53 -17.47 15.45
N THR A 166 -16.81 -17.30 15.77
CA THR A 166 -17.69 -18.41 16.17
C THR A 166 -18.59 -18.90 15.04
N VAL A 167 -18.74 -18.14 13.96
CA VAL A 167 -19.60 -18.49 12.81
C VAL A 167 -18.81 -18.90 11.57
N LEU A 168 -17.50 -18.58 11.53
CA LEU A 168 -16.55 -19.01 10.51
C LEU A 168 -15.86 -20.30 10.92
#